data_3eefcb8f42c79da556a2fb99c1936cc0
#
_entry.id   3eefcb8f42c79da556a2fb99c1936cc0
#
_cell.length_a   1.000
_cell.length_b   1.000
_cell.length_c   1.000
_cell.angle_alpha   90.00
_cell.angle_beta   90.00
_cell.angle_gamma   90.00
#
_symmetry.space_group_name_H-M   'P 1'
#
loop_
_entity.id
_entity.type
_entity.pdbx_description
1 polymer ?
#
loop_
_entity_poly.entity_id
_entity_poly.type
_entity_poly.pdbx_seq_one_letter_code
_entity_poly.pdbx_strand_id
1 'polypeptide(L)'
;RAIVETNTGDLYMDQRWVQVAGGCSAPSGKNANDPSLGKMRFRMDDQIRLNEPNLVQFQIKHPNESTLASDLEPGYAARFIDKVAVEFNGKSIMSGDINFSLSDNPIFKFYFSPQAEGVLSVRAEDTHDTIFTDSVEIGTDKR
;
A
#
# COMPACT_ATOMS: atom_id res chain seq x y z
N ARG A 1 16.75 -0.39 -5.56
CA ARG A 1 16.51 -0.38 -7.02
C ARG A 1 15.11 -0.86 -7.28
N ALA A 2 14.41 -0.21 -8.22
CA ALA A 2 13.17 -0.69 -8.81
C ALA A 2 13.44 -1.02 -10.28
N ILE A 3 12.96 -2.17 -10.74
CA ILE A 3 13.05 -2.60 -12.13
C ILE A 3 11.62 -2.86 -12.58
N VAL A 4 11.24 -2.26 -13.69
CA VAL A 4 9.90 -2.42 -14.28
C VAL A 4 10.06 -2.88 -15.71
N GLU A 5 9.39 -3.97 -16.05
CA GLU A 5 9.22 -4.43 -17.42
C GLU A 5 7.82 -4.04 -17.88
N THR A 6 7.73 -3.40 -19.04
CA THR A 6 6.45 -3.03 -19.63
C THR A 6 5.86 -4.20 -20.42
N ASN A 7 4.60 -4.10 -20.76
CA ASN A 7 3.94 -5.06 -21.66
C ASN A 7 4.51 -5.07 -23.09
N THR A 8 5.36 -4.09 -23.45
CA THR A 8 6.12 -4.03 -24.71
C THR A 8 7.50 -4.67 -24.59
N GLY A 9 7.90 -5.13 -23.39
CA GLY A 9 9.20 -5.72 -23.12
C GLY A 9 10.32 -4.71 -22.82
N ASP A 10 9.98 -3.41 -22.70
CA ASP A 10 10.96 -2.40 -22.35
C ASP A 10 11.27 -2.47 -20.84
N LEU A 11 12.57 -2.38 -20.50
CA LEU A 11 13.04 -2.41 -19.13
C LEU A 11 13.41 -1.00 -18.67
N TYR A 12 12.83 -0.59 -17.55
CA TYR A 12 13.15 0.65 -16.85
C TYR A 12 13.73 0.34 -15.49
N MET A 13 14.75 1.08 -15.09
CA MET A 13 15.37 0.94 -13.78
C MET A 13 15.58 2.33 -13.17
N ASP A 14 15.17 2.47 -11.91
CA ASP A 14 15.52 3.61 -11.08
C ASP A 14 16.11 3.13 -9.74
N GLN A 15 16.89 4.00 -9.10
CA GLN A 15 17.45 3.71 -7.78
C GLN A 15 17.47 4.96 -6.91
N ARG A 16 17.14 4.75 -5.65
CA ARG A 16 17.28 5.78 -4.63
C ARG A 16 17.96 5.18 -3.41
N TRP A 17 18.85 5.96 -2.80
CA TRP A 17 19.40 5.58 -1.51
C TRP A 17 18.37 5.92 -0.43
N VAL A 18 18.07 4.95 0.43
CA VAL A 18 17.11 5.10 1.53
C VAL A 18 17.79 4.60 2.79
N GLN A 19 17.83 5.45 3.81
CA GLN A 19 18.24 5.03 5.14
C GLN A 19 17.03 4.45 5.87
N VAL A 20 17.16 3.23 6.37
CA VAL A 20 16.14 2.56 7.19
C VAL A 20 16.66 2.35 8.60
N ALA A 21 15.79 2.55 9.58
CA ALA A 21 16.03 2.19 10.97
C ALA A 21 15.12 0.99 11.29
N GLY A 22 15.69 -0.01 11.99
CA GLY A 22 15.02 -1.29 12.25
C GLY A 22 15.37 -2.33 11.19
N GLY A 23 14.99 -3.56 11.40
CA GLY A 23 15.25 -4.68 10.49
C GLY A 23 14.09 -5.67 10.46
N CYS A 24 14.09 -6.56 9.47
CA CYS A 24 13.07 -7.60 9.31
C CYS A 24 12.98 -8.55 10.52
N SER A 25 13.94 -8.54 11.43
CA SER A 25 13.97 -9.31 12.67
C SER A 25 13.58 -8.48 13.91
N ALA A 26 13.15 -7.23 13.74
CA ALA A 26 12.67 -6.43 14.85
C ALA A 26 11.37 -7.02 15.43
N PRO A 27 11.19 -6.99 16.76
CA PRO A 27 9.97 -7.47 17.39
C PRO A 27 8.73 -6.78 16.82
N SER A 28 7.68 -7.56 16.60
CA SER A 28 6.44 -7.00 16.04
C SER A 28 5.64 -6.15 17.03
N GLY A 29 5.95 -6.18 18.29
CA GLY A 29 5.46 -5.30 19.37
C GLY A 29 3.99 -4.82 19.30
N LYS A 30 3.16 -5.38 18.43
CA LYS A 30 1.84 -4.87 18.09
C LYS A 30 0.76 -5.90 18.31
N ASN A 31 -0.32 -5.43 18.90
CA ASN A 31 -1.47 -6.25 19.22
C ASN A 31 -2.24 -6.61 17.92
N ALA A 32 -2.31 -7.91 17.60
CA ALA A 32 -3.12 -8.43 16.49
C ALA A 32 -4.62 -8.10 16.62
N ASN A 33 -5.07 -7.72 17.80
CA ASN A 33 -6.44 -7.32 18.11
C ASN A 33 -6.63 -5.79 18.15
N ASP A 34 -5.73 -5.00 17.56
CA ASP A 34 -5.88 -3.54 17.49
C ASP A 34 -7.17 -3.21 16.67
N PRO A 35 -8.16 -2.51 17.28
CA PRO A 35 -9.40 -2.14 16.57
C PRO A 35 -9.17 -1.15 15.41
N SER A 36 -7.97 -0.63 15.28
CA SER A 36 -7.56 0.19 14.14
C SER A 36 -6.92 -0.61 13.00
N LEU A 37 -6.79 -1.92 13.14
CA LEU A 37 -6.23 -2.78 12.09
C LEU A 37 -7.00 -2.60 10.78
N GLY A 38 -6.28 -2.42 9.69
CA GLY A 38 -6.84 -2.22 8.36
C GLY A 38 -7.37 -0.81 8.06
N LYS A 39 -7.43 0.09 9.04
CA LYS A 39 -7.80 1.48 8.76
C LYS A 39 -6.80 2.11 7.78
N MET A 40 -7.33 2.82 6.80
CA MET A 40 -6.52 3.49 5.79
C MET A 40 -6.53 5.01 5.99
N ARG A 41 -5.48 5.64 5.51
CA ARG A 41 -5.37 7.09 5.42
C ARG A 41 -4.90 7.46 4.04
N PHE A 42 -5.66 8.32 3.38
CA PHE A 42 -5.29 8.87 2.07
C PHE A 42 -4.65 10.25 2.24
N ARG A 43 -3.67 10.51 1.38
CA ARG A 43 -3.08 11.84 1.17
C ARG A 43 -2.94 12.06 -0.32
N MET A 44 -3.38 13.21 -0.75
CA MET A 44 -3.33 13.65 -2.15
C MET A 44 -2.95 15.12 -2.20
N ASP A 45 -2.61 15.59 -3.38
CA ASP A 45 -2.44 17.03 -3.61
C ASP A 45 -3.72 17.79 -3.28
N ASP A 46 -3.57 18.99 -2.78
CA ASP A 46 -4.69 19.85 -2.37
C ASP A 46 -5.67 20.17 -3.50
N GLN A 47 -5.20 20.15 -4.74
CA GLN A 47 -5.98 20.33 -5.95
C GLN A 47 -5.67 19.19 -6.91
N ILE A 48 -6.66 18.37 -7.16
CA ILE A 48 -6.57 17.32 -8.17
C ILE A 48 -6.77 17.94 -9.54
N ARG A 49 -5.84 17.68 -10.45
CA ARG A 49 -5.87 18.14 -11.84
C ARG A 49 -6.28 16.99 -12.74
N LEU A 50 -7.38 17.17 -13.46
CA LEU A 50 -7.84 16.17 -14.42
C LEU A 50 -6.87 16.07 -15.60
N ASN A 51 -6.67 14.86 -16.10
CA ASN A 51 -5.76 14.52 -17.20
C ASN A 51 -4.26 14.83 -16.93
N GLU A 52 -3.90 15.14 -15.68
CA GLU A 52 -2.52 15.35 -15.27
C GLU A 52 -2.13 14.37 -14.16
N PRO A 53 -0.84 14.05 -14.01
CA PRO A 53 -0.37 13.22 -12.90
C PRO A 53 -0.55 13.93 -11.56
N ASN A 54 -1.29 13.33 -10.65
CA ASN A 54 -1.44 13.76 -9.27
C ASN A 54 -0.80 12.71 -8.36
N LEU A 55 -0.09 13.15 -7.32
CA LEU A 55 0.47 12.23 -6.35
C LEU A 55 -0.64 11.75 -5.43
N VAL A 56 -0.79 10.44 -5.34
CA VAL A 56 -1.66 9.77 -4.38
C VAL A 56 -0.82 8.92 -3.44
N GLN A 57 -1.15 9.00 -2.17
CA GLN A 57 -0.58 8.15 -1.14
C GLN A 57 -1.71 7.55 -0.30
N PHE A 58 -1.61 6.27 0.01
CA PHE A 58 -2.40 5.68 1.09
C PHE A 58 -1.51 4.88 2.04
N GLN A 59 -1.92 4.82 3.29
CA GLN A 59 -1.27 4.06 4.35
C GLN A 59 -2.28 3.11 4.95
N ILE A 60 -1.90 1.87 5.18
CA ILE A 60 -2.74 0.86 5.84
C ILE A 60 -2.20 0.65 7.26
N LYS A 61 -3.06 0.72 8.26
CA LYS A 61 -2.71 0.37 9.64
C LYS A 61 -2.61 -1.15 9.76
N HIS A 62 -1.39 -1.68 9.77
CA HIS A 62 -1.14 -3.11 9.81
C HIS A 62 0.21 -3.41 10.50
N PRO A 63 0.34 -4.43 11.35
CA PRO A 63 1.61 -4.79 11.98
C PRO A 63 2.68 -5.18 10.97
N ASN A 64 2.27 -5.79 9.86
CA ASN A 64 3.14 -6.25 8.77
C ASN A 64 4.36 -7.01 9.30
N GLU A 65 4.08 -8.09 10.01
CA GLU A 65 5.08 -8.90 10.69
C GLU A 65 6.01 -9.58 9.69
N SER A 66 7.29 -9.53 9.96
CA SER A 66 8.26 -10.30 9.18
C SER A 66 8.27 -11.76 9.65
N THR A 67 8.37 -12.69 8.70
CA THR A 67 8.63 -14.11 9.01
C THR A 67 9.99 -14.35 9.71
N LEU A 68 10.85 -13.32 9.73
CA LEU A 68 12.16 -13.34 10.40
C LEU A 68 12.11 -12.71 11.79
N ALA A 69 10.95 -12.27 12.27
CA ALA A 69 10.83 -11.68 13.60
C ALA A 69 11.14 -12.72 14.68
N SER A 70 12.03 -12.34 15.61
CA SER A 70 12.54 -13.24 16.63
C SER A 70 11.56 -13.54 17.76
N ASP A 71 10.49 -12.77 17.85
CA ASP A 71 9.45 -12.88 18.87
C ASP A 71 8.23 -13.71 18.44
N LEU A 72 8.25 -14.22 17.20
CA LEU A 72 7.20 -15.13 16.73
C LEU A 72 7.32 -16.48 17.42
N GLU A 73 6.22 -16.95 17.97
CA GLU A 73 6.16 -18.29 18.57
C GLU A 73 6.37 -19.38 17.51
N PRO A 74 6.99 -20.52 17.87
CA PRO A 74 7.13 -21.65 16.95
C PRO A 74 5.74 -22.10 16.43
N GLY A 75 5.60 -22.12 15.10
CA GLY A 75 4.34 -22.46 14.43
C GLY A 75 3.37 -21.30 14.21
N TYR A 76 3.69 -20.11 14.68
CA TYR A 76 2.93 -18.91 14.35
C TYR A 76 3.23 -18.47 12.90
N ALA A 77 2.19 -18.25 12.11
CA ALA A 77 2.31 -17.68 10.77
C ALA A 77 2.34 -16.14 10.85
N ALA A 78 3.43 -15.54 10.41
CA ALA A 78 3.55 -14.08 10.39
C ALA A 78 2.44 -13.43 9.57
N ARG A 79 1.89 -12.33 10.08
CA ARG A 79 0.78 -11.62 9.47
C ARG A 79 1.26 -10.37 8.74
N PHE A 80 1.13 -10.34 7.43
CA PHE A 80 1.50 -9.20 6.58
C PHE A 80 0.53 -9.04 5.40
N ILE A 81 0.46 -7.83 4.85
CA ILE A 81 -0.30 -7.57 3.61
C ILE A 81 0.41 -8.30 2.47
N ASP A 82 -0.29 -9.17 1.77
CA ASP A 82 0.23 -9.93 0.64
C ASP A 82 -0.37 -9.51 -0.70
N LYS A 83 -1.53 -8.86 -0.72
CA LYS A 83 -2.15 -8.34 -1.94
C LYS A 83 -2.69 -6.93 -1.75
N VAL A 84 -2.51 -6.11 -2.78
CA VAL A 84 -3.12 -4.78 -2.86
C VAL A 84 -3.68 -4.57 -4.26
N ALA A 85 -4.88 -4.01 -4.32
CA ALA A 85 -5.52 -3.55 -5.55
C ALA A 85 -6.07 -2.14 -5.35
N VAL A 86 -5.88 -1.30 -6.35
CA VAL A 86 -6.40 0.07 -6.40
C VAL A 86 -7.23 0.22 -7.66
N GLU A 87 -8.44 0.74 -7.50
CA GLU A 87 -9.36 0.98 -8.59
C GLU A 87 -9.85 2.43 -8.58
N PHE A 88 -10.17 2.95 -9.75
CA PHE A 88 -10.84 4.23 -9.90
C PHE A 88 -12.11 4.04 -10.72
N ASN A 89 -13.27 4.39 -10.13
CA ASN A 89 -14.59 4.14 -10.73
C ASN A 89 -14.77 2.68 -11.20
N GLY A 90 -14.27 1.71 -10.41
CA GLY A 90 -14.31 0.28 -10.71
C GLY A 90 -13.34 -0.19 -11.79
N LYS A 91 -12.47 0.69 -12.29
CA LYS A 91 -11.41 0.33 -13.24
C LYS A 91 -10.08 0.18 -12.49
N SER A 92 -9.40 -0.94 -12.69
CA SER A 92 -8.10 -1.19 -12.08
C SER A 92 -7.05 -0.17 -12.55
N ILE A 93 -6.35 0.43 -11.58
CA ILE A 93 -5.21 1.32 -11.79
C ILE A 93 -3.90 0.61 -11.44
N MET A 94 -3.91 -0.13 -10.34
CA MET A 94 -2.72 -0.80 -9.81
C MET A 94 -3.15 -2.06 -9.07
N SER A 95 -2.37 -3.12 -9.22
CA SER A 95 -2.45 -4.30 -8.37
C SER A 95 -1.04 -4.84 -8.12
N GLY A 96 -0.86 -5.55 -7.02
CA GLY A 96 0.45 -6.13 -6.70
C GLY A 96 0.34 -7.21 -5.64
N ASP A 97 1.19 -8.22 -5.80
CA ASP A 97 1.52 -9.18 -4.76
C ASP A 97 2.70 -8.63 -3.96
N ILE A 98 2.60 -8.74 -2.65
CA ILE A 98 3.52 -8.10 -1.70
C ILE A 98 4.03 -9.18 -0.74
N ASN A 99 5.15 -8.92 -0.12
CA ASN A 99 5.72 -9.83 0.86
C ASN A 99 6.03 -9.12 2.19
N PHE A 100 6.51 -9.88 3.15
CA PHE A 100 6.87 -9.41 4.48
C PHE A 100 7.97 -8.32 4.52
N SER A 101 8.59 -7.97 3.39
CA SER A 101 9.67 -6.95 3.34
C SER A 101 9.17 -5.52 3.51
N LEU A 102 7.86 -5.30 3.47
CA LEU A 102 7.30 -4.01 3.82
C LEU A 102 7.35 -3.79 5.34
N SER A 103 7.58 -2.54 5.73
CA SER A 103 7.51 -2.14 7.13
C SER A 103 6.08 -2.22 7.67
N ASP A 104 5.96 -2.16 9.00
CA ASP A 104 4.66 -1.91 9.63
C ASP A 104 3.99 -0.62 9.09
N ASN A 105 2.66 -0.63 9.10
CA ASN A 105 1.82 0.43 8.53
C ASN A 105 2.28 0.84 7.12
N PRO A 106 2.26 -0.09 6.15
CA PRO A 106 2.83 0.14 4.82
C PRO A 106 2.20 1.34 4.12
N ILE A 107 3.04 2.07 3.41
CA ILE A 107 2.66 3.26 2.65
C ILE A 107 2.90 3.01 1.18
N PHE A 108 1.87 3.24 0.38
CA PHE A 108 1.91 3.15 -1.07
C PHE A 108 1.79 4.54 -1.67
N LYS A 109 2.68 4.85 -2.63
CA LYS A 109 2.70 6.12 -3.35
C LYS A 109 2.76 5.86 -4.84
N PHE A 110 1.90 6.52 -5.58
CA PHE A 110 1.87 6.43 -7.04
C PHE A 110 1.32 7.72 -7.64
N TYR A 111 1.61 7.91 -8.93
CA TYR A 111 0.99 8.97 -9.71
C TYR A 111 -0.21 8.42 -10.46
N PHE A 112 -1.27 9.22 -10.47
CA PHE A 112 -2.52 8.87 -11.11
C PHE A 112 -3.08 10.07 -11.87
N SER A 113 -3.55 9.87 -13.10
CA SER A 113 -4.12 10.90 -13.97
C SER A 113 -5.62 10.64 -14.17
N PRO A 114 -6.50 11.13 -13.28
CA PRO A 114 -7.93 10.96 -13.42
C PRO A 114 -8.47 11.73 -14.64
N GLN A 115 -9.33 11.11 -15.44
CA GLN A 115 -9.97 11.76 -16.58
C GLN A 115 -11.27 12.46 -16.18
N ALA A 116 -11.82 12.15 -15.02
CA ALA A 116 -13.04 12.72 -14.45
C ALA A 116 -12.96 12.63 -12.92
N GLU A 117 -13.88 13.28 -12.25
CA GLU A 117 -14.12 13.07 -10.82
C GLU A 117 -14.67 11.67 -10.55
N GLY A 118 -14.46 11.16 -9.33
CA GLY A 118 -14.94 9.84 -9.00
C GLY A 118 -14.42 9.29 -7.70
N VAL A 119 -14.44 7.97 -7.53
CA VAL A 119 -14.05 7.29 -6.32
C VAL A 119 -12.81 6.44 -6.57
N LEU A 120 -11.75 6.70 -5.80
CA LEU A 120 -10.59 5.85 -5.69
C LEU A 120 -10.83 4.87 -4.54
N SER A 121 -10.81 3.58 -4.83
CA SER A 121 -10.96 2.51 -3.86
C SER A 121 -9.69 1.68 -3.74
N VAL A 122 -9.40 1.24 -2.52
CA VAL A 122 -8.28 0.35 -2.20
C VAL A 122 -8.83 -0.90 -1.56
N ARG A 123 -8.36 -2.05 -2.03
CA ARG A 123 -8.55 -3.35 -1.41
C ARG A 123 -7.19 -3.93 -1.08
N ALA A 124 -6.98 -4.32 0.17
CA ALA A 124 -5.80 -5.05 0.62
C ALA A 124 -6.23 -6.37 1.25
N GLU A 125 -5.39 -7.39 1.15
CA GLU A 125 -5.58 -8.70 1.76
C GLU A 125 -4.31 -9.07 2.51
N ASP A 126 -4.45 -9.67 3.68
CA ASP A 126 -3.31 -10.16 4.46
C ASP A 126 -3.20 -11.69 4.41
N THR A 127 -2.09 -12.22 4.88
CA THR A 127 -1.79 -13.66 4.92
C THR A 127 -2.71 -14.47 5.83
N HIS A 128 -3.60 -13.84 6.57
CA HIS A 128 -4.65 -14.47 7.37
C HIS A 128 -6.04 -14.34 6.69
N ASP A 129 -6.07 -14.13 5.37
CA ASP A 129 -7.28 -13.99 4.54
C ASP A 129 -8.21 -12.84 4.97
N THR A 130 -7.66 -11.85 5.70
CA THR A 130 -8.44 -10.68 6.10
C THR A 130 -8.42 -9.64 4.99
N ILE A 131 -9.60 -9.18 4.59
CA ILE A 131 -9.78 -8.18 3.54
C ILE A 131 -10.04 -6.82 4.20
N PHE A 132 -9.28 -5.83 3.80
CA PHE A 132 -9.42 -4.42 4.18
C PHE A 132 -9.80 -3.61 2.97
N THR A 133 -10.80 -2.76 3.09
CA THR A 133 -11.24 -1.86 2.01
C THR A 133 -11.46 -0.47 2.54
N ASP A 134 -11.09 0.51 1.74
CA ASP A 134 -11.40 1.91 1.99
C ASP A 134 -11.45 2.69 0.68
N SER A 135 -12.01 3.89 0.70
CA SER A 135 -12.15 4.70 -0.51
C SER A 135 -12.12 6.19 -0.21
N VAL A 136 -11.79 6.97 -1.23
CA VAL A 136 -11.77 8.43 -1.16
C VAL A 136 -12.35 9.03 -2.45
N GLU A 137 -13.11 10.10 -2.31
CA GLU A 137 -13.59 10.87 -3.44
C GLU A 137 -12.46 11.70 -4.05
N ILE A 138 -12.33 11.64 -5.36
CA ILE A 138 -11.44 12.44 -6.18
C ILE A 138 -12.29 13.53 -6.86
N GLY A 139 -12.12 14.77 -6.44
CA GLY A 139 -12.82 15.92 -6.99
C GLY A 139 -11.86 17.09 -7.20
N THR A 140 -12.26 18.02 -8.07
CA THR A 140 -11.48 19.22 -8.41
C THR A 140 -11.69 20.37 -7.44
N ASP A 141 -12.77 20.33 -6.67
CA ASP A 141 -13.09 21.36 -5.66
C ASP A 141 -12.65 20.94 -4.25
N LYS A 142 -12.00 21.87 -3.54
CA LYS A 142 -11.81 21.74 -2.08
C LYS A 142 -13.17 21.84 -1.38
N ARG A 143 -13.54 20.81 -0.64
CA ARG A 143 -14.53 20.93 0.41
C ARG A 143 -13.89 21.35 1.72
#